data_77ae631347cf590084d6ddc7a7375f4e
#
_entry.id   77ae631347cf590084d6ddc7a7375f4e
#
_cell.length_a   1.000
_cell.length_b   1.000
_cell.length_c   1.000
_cell.angle_alpha   90.00
_cell.angle_beta   90.00
_cell.angle_gamma   90.00
#
_symmetry.space_group_name_H-M   'P 1'
#
loop_
_entity.id
_entity.type
_entity.pdbx_description
1 polymer ?
#
loop_
_entity_poly.entity_id
_entity_poly.type
_entity_poly.pdbx_seq_one_letter_code
_entity_poly.pdbx_strand_id
1 'polypeptide(L)'
;MKKTYLAAGLVLVAGIFAFGAWYVTTQRSAAPGIATSGQPAPLSDAARQALVIAPDDFVLGKPEAPVTIIEYSSLTCPHCAAFHRETLPLLKERFIDTGKAKLVIRDYP
;
A
#
# COMPACT_ATOMS: atom_id res chain seq x y z
N MET A 1 31.62 17.25 -51.11
CA MET A 1 31.83 17.13 -49.65
C MET A 1 30.63 17.46 -48.76
N LYS A 2 29.73 18.39 -49.10
CA LYS A 2 28.53 18.70 -48.27
C LYS A 2 27.47 17.59 -48.22
N LYS A 3 27.31 16.76 -49.25
CA LYS A 3 26.29 15.69 -49.31
C LYS A 3 26.60 14.49 -48.42
N THR A 4 27.87 14.24 -48.15
CA THR A 4 28.29 13.11 -47.28
C THR A 4 28.03 13.36 -45.80
N TYR A 5 28.13 14.58 -45.33
CA TYR A 5 27.83 14.95 -43.93
C TYR A 5 26.32 14.93 -43.62
N LEU A 6 25.48 15.27 -44.61
CA LEU A 6 24.02 15.17 -44.47
C LEU A 6 23.54 13.74 -44.31
N ALA A 7 24.10 12.79 -45.05
CA ALA A 7 23.78 11.38 -44.94
C ALA A 7 24.24 10.78 -43.61
N ALA A 8 25.44 11.13 -43.15
CA ALA A 8 25.98 10.69 -41.86
C ALA A 8 25.15 11.23 -40.68
N GLY A 9 24.73 12.48 -40.73
CA GLY A 9 23.88 13.10 -39.72
C GLY A 9 22.52 12.44 -39.58
N LEU A 10 21.88 12.07 -40.70
CA LEU A 10 20.59 11.39 -40.72
C LEU A 10 20.65 9.99 -40.08
N VAL A 11 21.73 9.24 -40.37
CA VAL A 11 21.91 7.90 -39.78
C VAL A 11 22.13 7.97 -38.27
N LEU A 12 22.88 8.95 -37.78
CA LEU A 12 23.09 9.14 -36.33
C LEU A 12 21.80 9.53 -35.58
N VAL A 13 21.00 10.41 -36.14
CA VAL A 13 19.72 10.81 -35.57
C VAL A 13 18.74 9.63 -35.52
N ALA A 14 18.63 8.87 -36.61
CA ALA A 14 17.78 7.66 -36.70
C ALA A 14 18.22 6.60 -35.66
N GLY A 15 19.53 6.41 -35.47
CA GLY A 15 20.10 5.49 -34.48
C GLY A 15 19.74 5.89 -33.04
N ILE A 16 19.81 7.17 -32.71
CA ILE A 16 19.45 7.67 -31.36
C ILE A 16 17.95 7.47 -31.09
N PHE A 17 17.07 7.73 -32.08
CA PHE A 17 15.64 7.49 -31.92
C PHE A 17 15.29 6.01 -31.78
N ALA A 18 15.92 5.13 -32.56
CA ALA A 18 15.71 3.69 -32.47
C ALA A 18 16.21 3.13 -31.11
N PHE A 19 17.39 3.56 -30.67
CA PHE A 19 17.94 3.15 -29.38
C PHE A 19 17.12 3.70 -28.20
N GLY A 20 16.67 4.95 -28.27
CA GLY A 20 15.80 5.56 -27.29
C GLY A 20 14.45 4.84 -27.18
N ALA A 21 13.83 4.51 -28.29
CA ALA A 21 12.57 3.76 -28.32
C ALA A 21 12.72 2.35 -27.74
N TRP A 22 13.81 1.65 -28.09
CA TRP A 22 14.11 0.33 -27.53
C TRP A 22 14.40 0.39 -26.04
N TYR A 23 15.14 1.40 -25.58
CA TYR A 23 15.46 1.61 -24.17
C TYR A 23 14.22 1.89 -23.33
N VAL A 24 13.30 2.75 -23.82
CA VAL A 24 12.04 3.07 -23.13
C VAL A 24 11.10 1.86 -23.07
N THR A 25 11.05 1.04 -24.13
CA THR A 25 10.19 -0.16 -24.13
C THR A 25 10.71 -1.26 -23.22
N THR A 26 12.03 -1.43 -23.11
CA THR A 26 12.61 -2.41 -22.16
C THR A 26 12.47 -1.98 -20.70
N GLN A 27 12.50 -0.69 -20.40
CA GLN A 27 12.29 -0.19 -19.03
C GLN A 27 10.83 -0.33 -18.55
N ARG A 28 9.86 -0.32 -19.47
CA ARG A 28 8.44 -0.50 -19.11
C ARG A 28 8.09 -1.90 -18.64
N SER A 29 8.92 -2.89 -18.93
CA SER A 29 8.70 -4.29 -18.51
C SER A 29 9.19 -4.60 -17.09
N ALA A 30 9.85 -3.67 -16.42
CA ALA A 30 10.44 -3.87 -15.09
C ALA A 30 9.75 -3.10 -13.95
N ALA A 31 8.60 -2.45 -14.21
CA ALA A 31 7.76 -2.01 -13.09
C ALA A 31 7.13 -3.27 -12.48
N PRO A 32 7.35 -3.56 -11.17
CA PRO A 32 6.54 -4.55 -10.50
C PRO A 32 5.10 -4.07 -10.63
N GLY A 33 4.33 -4.73 -11.49
CA GLY A 33 2.93 -4.43 -11.67
C GLY A 33 2.27 -4.52 -10.29
N ILE A 34 1.82 -3.39 -9.76
CA ILE A 34 0.72 -3.43 -8.81
C ILE A 34 -0.39 -4.10 -9.60
N ALA A 35 -0.57 -5.39 -9.35
CA ALA A 35 -1.65 -6.16 -9.95
C ALA A 35 -2.95 -5.51 -9.50
N THR A 36 -3.47 -4.63 -10.34
CA THR A 36 -4.82 -4.08 -10.25
C THR A 36 -5.81 -5.13 -10.78
N SER A 37 -5.67 -6.36 -10.31
CA SER A 37 -6.76 -7.30 -10.34
C SER A 37 -7.56 -7.00 -9.07
N GLY A 38 -8.63 -6.24 -9.22
CA GLY A 38 -9.50 -5.78 -8.14
C GLY A 38 -10.28 -6.88 -7.43
N GLN A 39 -9.69 -8.04 -7.27
CA GLN A 39 -10.23 -9.13 -6.47
C GLN A 39 -9.18 -9.47 -5.41
N PRO A 40 -9.42 -9.14 -4.13
CA PRO A 40 -8.54 -9.58 -3.06
C PRO A 40 -8.45 -11.11 -3.13
N ALA A 41 -7.21 -11.63 -3.10
CA ALA A 41 -7.00 -13.06 -3.00
C ALA A 41 -7.77 -13.61 -1.78
N PRO A 42 -8.39 -14.78 -1.87
CA PRO A 42 -9.10 -15.36 -0.74
C PRO A 42 -8.14 -15.49 0.45
N LEU A 43 -8.57 -14.96 1.59
CA LEU A 43 -7.79 -15.03 2.82
C LEU A 43 -7.56 -16.51 3.20
N SER A 44 -6.34 -16.86 3.61
CA SER A 44 -6.07 -18.15 4.22
C SER A 44 -6.89 -18.33 5.51
N ASP A 45 -7.12 -19.55 5.93
CA ASP A 45 -7.87 -19.82 7.17
C ASP A 45 -7.18 -19.24 8.40
N ALA A 46 -5.84 -19.24 8.44
CA ALA A 46 -5.07 -18.57 9.48
C ALA A 46 -5.30 -17.04 9.49
N ALA A 47 -5.34 -16.42 8.32
CA ALA A 47 -5.64 -14.98 8.22
C ALA A 47 -7.09 -14.67 8.62
N ARG A 48 -8.05 -15.54 8.29
CA ARG A 48 -9.44 -15.42 8.75
C ARG A 48 -9.55 -15.52 10.27
N GLN A 49 -8.85 -16.49 10.88
CA GLN A 49 -8.81 -16.64 12.32
C GLN A 49 -8.20 -15.44 13.04
N ALA A 50 -7.14 -14.86 12.48
CA ALA A 50 -6.53 -13.64 13.04
C ALA A 50 -7.47 -12.41 13.03
N LEU A 51 -8.50 -12.43 12.19
CA LEU A 51 -9.49 -11.34 12.10
C LEU A 51 -10.72 -11.56 13.00
N VAL A 52 -10.85 -12.73 13.65
CA VAL A 52 -11.94 -12.97 14.60
C VAL A 52 -11.67 -12.21 15.89
N ILE A 53 -12.65 -11.44 16.36
CA ILE A 53 -12.57 -10.75 17.64
C ILE A 53 -12.73 -11.80 18.76
N ALA A 54 -11.74 -11.90 19.62
CA ALA A 54 -11.77 -12.80 20.76
C ALA A 54 -12.55 -12.15 21.95
N PRO A 55 -13.10 -12.98 22.87
CA PRO A 55 -13.86 -12.44 24.02
C PRO A 55 -13.03 -11.58 24.97
N ASP A 56 -11.72 -11.73 24.97
CA ASP A 56 -10.76 -11.00 25.79
C ASP A 56 -10.07 -9.85 25.05
N ASP A 57 -10.44 -9.61 23.78
CA ASP A 57 -9.92 -8.46 23.03
C ASP A 57 -10.41 -7.13 23.64
N PHE A 58 -9.51 -6.16 23.71
CA PHE A 58 -9.88 -4.80 24.02
C PHE A 58 -10.48 -4.10 22.80
N VAL A 59 -11.77 -3.77 22.88
CA VAL A 59 -12.51 -3.14 21.78
C VAL A 59 -12.88 -1.70 22.13
N LEU A 60 -12.46 -0.77 21.28
CA LEU A 60 -12.83 0.63 21.34
C LEU A 60 -13.87 0.95 20.26
N GLY A 61 -15.01 1.50 20.66
CA GLY A 61 -16.11 1.85 19.77
C GLY A 61 -17.34 0.95 19.94
N LYS A 62 -18.28 1.10 19.01
CA LYS A 62 -19.54 0.35 19.05
C LYS A 62 -19.37 -1.07 18.55
N PRO A 63 -19.82 -2.10 19.27
CA PRO A 63 -19.70 -3.50 18.83
C PRO A 63 -20.27 -3.78 17.43
N GLU A 64 -21.38 -3.10 17.10
CA GLU A 64 -22.11 -3.23 15.83
C GLU A 64 -21.48 -2.44 14.67
N ALA A 65 -20.38 -1.70 14.89
CA ALA A 65 -19.73 -0.93 13.83
C ALA A 65 -19.32 -1.84 12.66
N PRO A 66 -19.62 -1.45 11.41
CA PRO A 66 -19.46 -2.32 10.24
C PRO A 66 -17.98 -2.59 9.88
N VAL A 67 -17.07 -1.70 10.26
CA VAL A 67 -15.64 -1.85 9.98
C VAL A 67 -14.91 -2.18 11.27
N THR A 68 -14.12 -3.25 11.23
CA THR A 68 -13.21 -3.63 12.32
C THR A 68 -11.78 -3.33 11.91
N ILE A 69 -11.09 -2.55 12.71
CA ILE A 69 -9.65 -2.27 12.60
C ILE A 69 -8.98 -3.05 13.70
N ILE A 70 -7.96 -3.85 13.38
CA ILE A 70 -7.19 -4.60 14.37
C ILE A 70 -5.77 -4.03 14.37
N GLU A 71 -5.35 -3.53 15.51
CA GLU A 71 -4.00 -3.06 15.76
C GLU A 71 -3.24 -4.10 16.58
N TYR A 72 -2.12 -4.55 16.05
CA TYR A 72 -1.13 -5.31 16.80
C TYR A 72 -0.06 -4.35 17.29
N SER A 73 -0.08 -4.03 18.56
CA SER A 73 0.74 -2.99 19.19
C SER A 73 1.74 -3.58 20.16
N SER A 74 2.95 -3.02 20.22
CA SER A 74 3.95 -3.35 21.23
C SER A 74 4.24 -2.12 22.10
N LEU A 75 4.31 -2.31 23.41
CA LEU A 75 4.61 -1.27 24.37
C LEU A 75 6.00 -0.64 24.18
N THR A 76 6.92 -1.36 23.56
CA THR A 76 8.30 -0.89 23.32
C THR A 76 8.47 -0.24 21.95
N CYS A 77 7.42 -0.23 21.09
CA CYS A 77 7.49 0.28 19.74
C CYS A 77 7.21 1.80 19.69
N PRO A 78 8.20 2.64 19.32
CA PRO A 78 8.00 4.09 19.24
C PRO A 78 6.99 4.50 18.15
N HIS A 79 6.85 3.71 17.09
CA HIS A 79 5.87 3.96 16.03
C HIS A 79 4.44 3.70 16.50
N CYS A 80 4.22 2.67 17.31
CA CYS A 80 2.93 2.41 17.96
C CYS A 80 2.56 3.58 18.89
N ALA A 81 3.51 4.05 19.68
CA ALA A 81 3.31 5.22 20.54
C ALA A 81 3.00 6.50 19.74
N ALA A 82 3.63 6.69 18.57
CA ALA A 82 3.31 7.81 17.66
C ALA A 82 1.89 7.68 17.09
N PHE A 83 1.49 6.48 16.65
CA PHE A 83 0.13 6.21 16.20
C PHE A 83 -0.92 6.60 17.25
N HIS A 84 -0.72 6.17 18.49
CA HIS A 84 -1.64 6.48 19.59
C HIS A 84 -1.73 7.98 19.93
N ARG A 85 -0.63 8.72 19.78
CA ARG A 85 -0.63 10.16 20.07
C ARG A 85 -1.18 11.01 18.91
N GLU A 86 -0.91 10.62 17.67
CA GLU A 86 -1.11 11.49 16.51
C GLU A 86 -2.27 11.03 15.62
N THR A 87 -2.40 9.73 15.40
CA THR A 87 -3.37 9.17 14.44
C THR A 87 -4.65 8.70 15.11
N LEU A 88 -4.54 8.01 16.25
CA LEU A 88 -5.69 7.45 16.94
C LEU A 88 -6.74 8.51 17.35
N PRO A 89 -6.39 9.73 17.81
CA PRO A 89 -7.37 10.75 18.11
C PRO A 89 -8.22 11.13 16.89
N LEU A 90 -7.59 11.27 15.72
CA LEU A 90 -8.30 11.57 14.47
C LEU A 90 -9.16 10.40 13.98
N LEU A 91 -8.66 9.18 14.12
CA LEU A 91 -9.39 7.97 13.79
C LEU A 91 -10.63 7.83 14.70
N LYS A 92 -10.45 8.10 15.98
CA LYS A 92 -11.52 8.08 16.98
C LYS A 92 -12.61 9.07 16.63
N GLU A 93 -12.28 10.33 16.43
CA GLU A 93 -13.22 11.39 16.12
C GLU A 93 -14.02 11.11 14.83
N ARG A 94 -13.31 10.69 13.75
CA ARG A 94 -13.93 10.58 12.43
C ARG A 94 -14.67 9.28 12.17
N PHE A 95 -14.29 8.20 12.84
CA PHE A 95 -14.79 6.87 12.52
C PHE A 95 -15.31 6.09 13.71
N ILE A 96 -14.63 6.12 14.86
CA ILE A 96 -15.00 5.28 16.01
C ILE A 96 -16.18 5.90 16.74
N ASP A 97 -16.10 7.17 17.12
CA ASP A 97 -17.18 7.88 17.85
C ASP A 97 -18.44 8.02 16.99
N THR A 98 -18.27 8.09 15.67
CA THR A 98 -19.39 8.12 14.73
C THR A 98 -20.04 6.74 14.49
N GLY A 99 -19.45 5.67 15.00
CA GLY A 99 -19.95 4.30 14.85
C GLY A 99 -19.68 3.68 13.47
N LYS A 100 -18.81 4.27 12.65
CA LYS A 100 -18.42 3.75 11.33
C LYS A 100 -17.40 2.62 11.45
N ALA A 101 -16.56 2.67 12.49
CA ALA A 101 -15.54 1.66 12.76
C ALA A 101 -15.43 1.37 14.26
N LYS A 102 -14.86 0.22 14.56
CA LYS A 102 -14.37 -0.16 15.89
C LYS A 102 -12.90 -0.54 15.78
N LEU A 103 -12.13 -0.29 16.84
CA LEU A 103 -10.72 -0.63 16.93
C LEU A 103 -10.54 -1.74 17.97
N VAL A 104 -9.88 -2.81 17.57
CA VAL A 104 -9.44 -3.89 18.45
C VAL A 104 -7.94 -3.73 18.66
N ILE A 105 -7.50 -3.69 19.90
CA ILE A 105 -6.09 -3.54 20.25
C ILE A 105 -5.60 -4.88 20.81
N ARG A 106 -4.52 -5.41 20.22
CA ARG A 106 -3.87 -6.66 20.61
C ARG A 106 -2.41 -6.41 20.92
N ASP A 107 -1.98 -6.90 22.07
CA ASP A 107 -0.56 -6.87 22.40
C ASP A 107 0.24 -7.80 21.50
N TYR A 108 1.35 -7.27 21.00
CA TYR A 108 2.35 -8.03 20.26
C TYR A 108 3.65 -8.00 21.07
N PRO A 109 4.13 -9.15 21.53
CA PRO A 109 5.35 -9.25 22.36
C PRO A 109 6.62 -8.90 21.60
#